data_2e6fd1dbf8b838532a59e78b4f88eb1c
#
_entry.id   2e6fd1dbf8b838532a59e78b4f88eb1c
#
_cell.length_a   1.000
_cell.length_b   1.000
_cell.length_c   1.000
_cell.angle_alpha   90.00
_cell.angle_beta   90.00
_cell.angle_gamma   90.00
#
_symmetry.space_group_name_H-M   'P 1'
#
loop_
_entity.id
_entity.type
_entity.pdbx_description
1 polymer ?
#
loop_
_entity_poly.entity_id
_entity_poly.type
_entity_poly.pdbx_seq_one_letter_code
_entity_poly.pdbx_strand_id
1 'polypeptide(L)' 'MVNEIKTFETRKEELLEEGKKKGSITFEEMAEKLKGLEYDAETLDNLYNAFTEAGI' A
#
# COMPACT_ATOMS: atom_id res chain seq x y z
N MET A 1 -0.21 -9.48 20.21
CA MET A 1 -0.36 -9.50 19.39
C MET A 1 0.16 -8.60 18.53
N VAL A 2 0.79 -8.73 17.67
CA VAL A 2 1.24 -7.94 16.95
C VAL A 2 0.67 -7.40 16.02
N ASN A 3 0.78 -6.34 15.69
CA ASN A 3 0.02 -5.79 14.86
C ASN A 3 0.65 -4.90 13.93
N GLU A 4 1.92 -4.69 13.92
CA GLU A 4 2.55 -3.83 12.99
C GLU A 4 2.42 -4.36 11.61
N ILE A 5 2.64 -5.63 11.40
CA ILE A 5 2.48 -6.21 10.09
C ILE A 5 1.06 -6.14 9.66
N LYS A 6 0.15 -6.41 10.59
CA LYS A 6 -1.23 -6.36 10.25
C LYS A 6 -1.63 -4.97 9.86
N THR A 7 -1.09 -3.95 10.51
CA THR A 7 -1.43 -2.58 10.18
C THR A 7 -0.98 -2.24 8.77
N PHE A 8 0.22 -2.68 8.40
CA PHE A 8 0.71 -2.40 7.06
C PHE A 8 -0.17 -3.10 6.04
N GLU A 9 -0.54 -4.33 6.31
CA GLU A 9 -1.37 -5.06 5.36
C GLU A 9 -2.75 -4.43 5.22
N THR A 10 -3.29 -3.92 6.32
CA THR A 10 -4.57 -3.24 6.25
C THR A 10 -4.47 -2.01 5.36
N ARG A 11 -3.41 -1.23 5.53
CA ARG A 11 -3.24 -0.05 4.69
C ARG A 11 -3.03 -0.44 3.24
N LYS A 12 -2.29 -1.51 3.01
CA LYS A 12 -2.05 -1.98 1.66
C LYS A 12 -3.37 -2.36 1.00
N GLU A 13 -4.22 -3.05 1.73
CA GLU A 13 -5.50 -3.44 1.16
C GLU A 13 -6.37 -2.24 0.86
N GLU A 14 -6.35 -1.25 1.74
CA GLU A 14 -7.12 -0.05 1.48
C GLU A 14 -6.62 0.65 0.23
N LEU A 15 -5.31 0.72 0.07
CA LEU A 15 -4.75 1.34 -1.12
C LEU A 15 -5.12 0.59 -2.36
N LEU A 16 -5.08 -0.73 -2.29
CA LEU A 16 -5.46 -1.53 -3.45
C LEU A 16 -6.91 -1.30 -3.83
N GLU A 17 -7.76 -1.23 -2.84
CA GLU A 17 -9.16 -1.01 -3.11
C GLU A 17 -9.38 0.36 -3.72
N GLU A 18 -8.74 1.37 -3.18
CA GLU A 18 -8.88 2.69 -3.71
C GLU A 18 -8.36 2.77 -5.14
N GLY A 19 -7.22 2.14 -5.38
CA GLY A 19 -6.67 2.13 -6.72
C GLY A 19 -7.59 1.46 -7.70
N LYS A 20 -8.22 0.38 -7.29
CA LYS A 20 -9.15 -0.30 -8.17
C LYS A 20 -10.35 0.57 -8.47
N LYS A 21 -10.84 1.27 -7.47
CA LYS A 21 -11.99 2.12 -7.68
C LYS A 21 -11.67 3.29 -8.56
N LYS A 22 -10.52 3.94 -8.33
CA LYS A 22 -10.16 5.10 -9.11
C LYS A 22 -9.49 4.76 -10.40
N GLY A 23 -8.95 3.58 -10.51
CA GLY A 23 -8.20 3.20 -11.69
C GLY A 23 -6.72 3.50 -11.58
N SER A 24 -6.31 4.22 -10.56
CA SER A 24 -4.89 4.49 -10.38
C SER A 24 -4.68 5.07 -8.99
N ILE A 25 -3.43 5.13 -8.56
CA ILE A 25 -3.13 5.65 -7.27
C ILE A 25 -1.85 6.41 -7.42
N THR A 26 -1.76 7.60 -6.86
CA THR A 26 -0.57 8.41 -7.01
C THR A 26 0.41 8.07 -5.90
N PHE A 27 1.65 8.43 -6.15
CA PHE A 27 2.69 8.20 -5.19
C PHE A 27 2.40 8.99 -3.91
N GLU A 28 1.84 10.16 -4.05
CA GLU A 28 1.52 10.97 -2.88
C GLU A 28 0.45 10.32 -2.03
N GLU A 29 -0.56 9.76 -2.67
CA GLU A 29 -1.60 9.08 -1.92
C GLU A 29 -1.02 7.89 -1.18
N MET A 30 -0.13 7.17 -1.83
CA MET A 30 0.48 6.04 -1.20
C MET A 30 1.31 6.47 0.01
N ALA A 31 2.08 7.52 -0.15
CA ALA A 31 2.91 8.00 0.93
C ALA A 31 2.08 8.46 2.11
N GLU A 32 0.95 9.09 1.82
CA GLU A 32 0.09 9.54 2.90
C GLU A 32 -0.49 8.37 3.68
N LYS A 33 -0.91 7.35 2.98
CA LYS A 33 -1.51 6.21 3.66
C LYS A 33 -0.48 5.47 4.49
N LEU A 34 0.74 5.44 4.03
CA LEU A 34 1.78 4.73 4.75
C LEU A 34 2.51 5.60 5.77
N LYS A 35 2.10 6.85 5.90
CA LYS A 35 2.75 7.73 6.82
C LYS A 35 2.61 7.20 8.23
N GLY A 36 3.67 7.20 8.99
CA GLY A 36 3.62 6.71 10.34
C GLY A 36 3.85 5.23 10.49
N LEU A 37 3.89 4.50 9.39
CA LEU A 37 4.19 3.09 9.45
C LEU A 37 5.65 2.87 9.13
N GLU A 38 6.20 1.83 9.72
CA GLU A 38 7.59 1.52 9.45
C GLU A 38 7.67 0.47 8.39
N TYR A 39 8.44 0.71 7.34
CA TYR A 39 8.62 -0.26 6.28
C TYR A 39 9.94 0.02 5.61
N ASP A 40 10.52 -1.00 4.98
CA ASP A 40 11.77 -0.81 4.29
C ASP A 40 11.52 -0.80 2.78
N ALA A 41 12.59 -0.63 2.02
CA ALA A 41 12.46 -0.51 0.58
C ALA A 41 11.90 -1.78 -0.02
N GLU A 42 12.24 -2.91 0.54
CA GLU A 42 11.76 -4.16 0.00
C GLU A 42 10.24 -4.26 0.13
N THR A 43 9.72 -3.85 1.28
CA THR A 43 8.29 -3.89 1.49
C THR A 43 7.59 -2.93 0.53
N LEU A 44 8.15 -1.77 0.32
CA LEU A 44 7.56 -0.82 -0.60
C LEU A 44 7.58 -1.36 -2.02
N ASP A 45 8.65 -2.04 -2.39
CA ASP A 45 8.74 -2.63 -3.70
C ASP A 45 7.67 -3.68 -3.89
N ASN A 46 7.44 -4.49 -2.87
CA ASN A 46 6.38 -5.48 -2.94
C ASN A 46 5.02 -4.84 -3.12
N LEU A 47 4.82 -3.70 -2.48
CA LEU A 47 3.57 -2.98 -2.62
C LEU A 47 3.39 -2.51 -4.05
N TYR A 48 4.43 -1.96 -4.65
CA TYR A 48 4.36 -1.55 -6.03
C TYR A 48 4.04 -2.72 -6.94
N ASN A 49 4.67 -3.86 -6.68
CA ASN A 49 4.40 -5.03 -7.49
C ASN A 49 2.95 -5.46 -7.38
N ALA A 50 2.39 -5.37 -6.18
CA ALA A 50 1.00 -5.73 -5.99
C ALA A 50 0.09 -4.80 -6.80
N PHE A 51 0.41 -3.51 -6.82
CA PHE A 51 -0.37 -2.58 -7.60
C PHE A 51 -0.27 -2.90 -9.08
N THR A 52 0.93 -3.19 -9.54
CA THR A 52 1.13 -3.52 -10.95
C THR A 52 0.33 -4.75 -11.33
N GLU A 53 0.32 -5.75 -10.47
CA GLU A 53 -0.41 -6.96 -10.78
C GLU A 53 -1.90 -6.73 -10.76
N ALA A 54 -2.35 -5.79 -9.96
CA ALA A 54 -3.78 -5.49 -9.92
C ALA A 54 -4.20 -4.59 -11.06
N GLY A 55 -3.27 -4.12 -11.86
CA GLY A 55 -3.63 -3.28 -12.99
C GLY A 55 -3.87 -1.83 -12.63
N ILE A 56 -3.31 -1.41 -11.52
CA ILE A 56 -3.50 -0.05 -11.08
C ILE A 56 -2.40 0.86 -11.60
#